data_ebce4f0a9ec4049634ad0d5214122ad3
#
_entry.id   ebce4f0a9ec4049634ad0d5214122ad3
#
_cell.length_a   1.000
_cell.length_b   1.000
_cell.length_c   1.000
_cell.angle_alpha   90.00
_cell.angle_beta   90.00
_cell.angle_gamma   90.00
#
_symmetry.space_group_name_H-M   'P 1'
#
loop_
_entity.id
_entity.type
_entity.pdbx_description
1 polymer ?
#
loop_
_entity_poly.entity_id
_entity_poly.type
_entity_poly.pdbx_seq_one_letter_code
_entity_poly.pdbx_strand_id
1 'polypeptide(L)' 'MRYYIVVFKNTHDAMAGENFLKEKEYNFRIMPTPTSITQSCGICIRVENEDDIKKIKDENFEYKNIYCRDGASYIEFN' A
#
# COMPACT_ATOMS: atom_id res chain seq x y z
N MET A 1 -0.47 13.88 -10.44
CA MET A 1 -1.29 13.39 -9.34
C MET A 1 -0.49 12.41 -8.49
N ARG A 2 -0.55 12.55 -7.19
CA ARG A 2 0.24 11.75 -6.26
C ARG A 2 -0.64 10.78 -5.50
N TYR A 3 -0.19 9.55 -5.36
CA TYR A 3 -0.86 8.57 -4.52
C TYR A 3 0.19 7.64 -3.92
N TYR A 4 -0.22 6.80 -2.98
CA TYR A 4 0.69 5.93 -2.25
C TYR A 4 0.22 4.49 -2.39
N ILE A 5 1.18 3.56 -2.35
CA ILE A 5 0.83 2.15 -2.37
C ILE A 5 1.52 1.43 -1.23
N VAL A 6 0.80 0.48 -0.64
CA VAL A 6 1.34 -0.41 0.39
C VAL A 6 1.54 -1.76 -0.27
N VAL A 7 2.80 -2.21 -0.30
CA VAL A 7 3.19 -3.45 -0.96
C VAL A 7 3.44 -4.52 0.09
N PHE A 8 2.98 -5.74 -0.19
CA PHE A 8 3.06 -6.86 0.75
C PHE A 8 4.02 -7.94 0.25
N LYS A 9 4.45 -8.81 1.16
CA LYS A 9 5.37 -9.90 0.83
C LYS A 9 4.69 -10.99 0.01
N ASN A 10 3.40 -11.20 0.29
CA ASN A 10 2.64 -12.27 -0.36
C ASN A 10 1.15 -11.93 -0.33
N THR A 11 0.36 -12.74 -1.03
CA THR A 11 -1.07 -12.50 -1.15
C THR A 11 -1.79 -12.63 0.19
N HIS A 12 -1.35 -13.55 1.03
CA HIS A 12 -1.96 -13.74 2.34
C HIS A 12 -1.85 -12.45 3.19
N ASP A 13 -0.66 -11.87 3.23
CA ASP A 13 -0.45 -10.62 3.96
C ASP A 13 -1.25 -9.48 3.36
N ALA A 14 -1.38 -9.45 2.04
CA ALA A 14 -2.17 -8.42 1.37
C ALA A 14 -3.63 -8.50 1.76
N MET A 15 -4.18 -9.71 1.82
CA MET A 15 -5.58 -9.90 2.21
C MET A 15 -5.80 -9.53 3.66
N ALA A 16 -4.86 -9.89 4.53
CA ALA A 16 -4.95 -9.52 5.95
C ALA A 16 -4.88 -8.01 6.12
N GLY A 17 -4.00 -7.36 5.35
CA GLY A 17 -3.88 -5.89 5.38
C GLY A 17 -5.14 -5.21 4.88
N GLU A 18 -5.74 -5.75 3.84
CA GLU A 18 -7.00 -5.23 3.31
C GLU A 18 -8.09 -5.25 4.39
N ASN A 19 -8.25 -6.40 5.04
CA ASN A 19 -9.25 -6.54 6.09
C ASN A 19 -8.98 -5.61 7.26
N PHE A 20 -7.71 -5.46 7.64
CA PHE A 20 -7.31 -4.59 8.74
C PHE A 20 -7.70 -3.14 8.45
N LEU A 21 -7.36 -2.65 7.25
CA LEU A 21 -7.67 -1.27 6.88
C LEU A 21 -9.16 -1.04 6.69
N LYS A 22 -9.87 -2.06 6.24
CA LYS A 22 -11.31 -1.99 6.07
C LYS A 22 -12.00 -1.85 7.43
N GLU A 23 -11.55 -2.60 8.42
CA GLU A 23 -12.09 -2.51 9.78
C GLU A 23 -11.81 -1.16 10.42
N LYS A 24 -10.67 -0.56 10.07
CA LYS A 24 -10.30 0.77 10.54
C LYS A 24 -10.96 1.89 9.74
N GLU A 25 -11.74 1.51 8.72
CA GLU A 25 -12.51 2.44 7.88
C GLU A 25 -11.62 3.42 7.10
N TYR A 26 -10.43 2.98 6.72
CA TYR A 26 -9.57 3.76 5.83
C TYR A 26 -10.13 3.75 4.42
N ASN A 27 -9.91 4.85 3.71
CA ASN A 27 -10.31 4.98 2.32
C ASN A 27 -9.16 4.48 1.43
N PHE A 28 -9.33 3.33 0.79
CA PHE A 28 -8.30 2.72 -0.02
C PHE A 28 -8.89 1.92 -1.18
N ARG A 29 -8.02 1.51 -2.10
CA ARG A 29 -8.38 0.65 -3.23
C ARG A 29 -7.36 -0.44 -3.39
N ILE A 30 -7.79 -1.57 -3.96
CA ILE A 30 -6.90 -2.67 -4.32
C ILE A 30 -6.51 -2.46 -5.79
N MET A 31 -5.22 -2.66 -6.09
CA MET A 31 -4.74 -2.57 -7.46
C MET A 31 -3.62 -3.59 -7.70
N PRO A 32 -3.33 -3.93 -8.96
CA PRO A 32 -2.19 -4.80 -9.25
C PRO A 32 -0.89 -4.13 -8.83
N THR A 33 0.02 -4.90 -8.25
CA THR A 33 1.33 -4.38 -7.89
C THR A 33 2.14 -4.09 -9.15
N PRO A 34 2.73 -2.89 -9.29
CA PRO A 34 3.56 -2.58 -10.44
C PRO A 34 4.75 -3.52 -10.53
N THR A 35 5.02 -4.04 -11.72
CA THR A 35 6.11 -4.99 -11.93
C THR A 35 7.49 -4.37 -11.67
N SER A 36 7.58 -3.04 -11.79
CA SER A 36 8.82 -2.32 -11.51
C SER A 36 9.19 -2.34 -10.04
N ILE A 37 8.24 -2.65 -9.15
CA ILE A 37 8.48 -2.67 -7.71
C ILE A 37 8.79 -4.09 -7.24
N THR A 38 7.86 -5.02 -7.48
CA THR A 38 8.03 -6.39 -7.03
C THR A 38 7.03 -7.30 -7.75
N GLN A 39 7.40 -8.58 -7.86
CA GLN A 39 6.50 -9.59 -8.40
C GLN A 39 6.15 -10.64 -7.34
N SER A 40 6.56 -10.42 -6.09
CA SER A 40 6.31 -11.40 -5.03
C SER A 40 4.85 -11.38 -4.56
N CYS A 41 4.13 -10.27 -4.83
CA CYS A 41 2.72 -10.17 -4.50
C CYS A 41 1.99 -9.53 -5.67
N GLY A 42 0.88 -10.14 -6.10
CA GLY A 42 0.14 -9.66 -7.26
C GLY A 42 -0.71 -8.44 -7.02
N ILE A 43 -1.01 -8.11 -5.76
CA ILE A 43 -1.87 -6.97 -5.44
C ILE A 43 -1.21 -6.08 -4.39
N CYS A 44 -1.60 -4.80 -4.41
CA CYS A 44 -1.18 -3.84 -3.40
C CYS A 44 -2.37 -2.95 -3.07
N ILE A 45 -2.21 -2.12 -2.03
CA ILE A 45 -3.26 -1.22 -1.59
C ILE A 45 -2.88 0.20 -1.98
N ARG A 46 -3.81 0.91 -2.63
CA ARG A 46 -3.61 2.28 -3.05
C ARG A 46 -4.33 3.21 -2.08
N VAL A 47 -3.61 4.23 -1.61
CA VAL A 47 -4.13 5.26 -0.72
C VAL A 47 -3.81 6.61 -1.35
N GLU A 48 -4.80 7.48 -1.46
CA GLU A 48 -4.61 8.76 -2.15
C GLU A 48 -4.33 9.92 -1.19
N ASN A 49 -4.66 9.75 0.08
CA ASN A 49 -4.52 10.80 1.09
C ASN A 49 -3.23 10.62 1.88
N GLU A 50 -2.39 11.65 1.90
CA GLU A 50 -1.10 11.57 2.59
C GLU A 50 -1.27 11.40 4.11
N ASP A 51 -2.27 12.04 4.70
CA ASP A 51 -2.51 11.88 6.13
C ASP A 51 -2.89 10.45 6.48
N ASP A 52 -3.68 9.81 5.61
CA ASP A 52 -4.06 8.43 5.82
C ASP A 52 -2.86 7.50 5.72
N ILE A 53 -1.97 7.73 4.75
CA ILE A 53 -0.79 6.86 4.61
C ILE A 53 0.14 7.00 5.81
N LYS A 54 0.24 8.19 6.39
CA LYS A 54 1.05 8.39 7.59
C LYS A 54 0.48 7.61 8.76
N LYS A 55 -0.84 7.61 8.91
CA LYS A 55 -1.51 6.83 9.95
C LYS A 55 -1.33 5.34 9.72
N ILE A 56 -1.48 4.90 8.47
CA ILE A 56 -1.31 3.49 8.10
C ILE A 56 0.11 3.02 8.43
N LYS A 57 1.09 3.86 8.16
CA LYS A 57 2.49 3.55 8.44
C LYS A 57 2.73 3.27 9.93
N ASP A 58 1.99 3.96 10.79
CA ASP A 58 2.10 3.79 12.24
C ASP A 58 1.25 2.63 12.77
N GLU A 59 0.39 2.05 11.95
CA GLU A 59 -0.42 0.92 12.38
C GLU A 59 0.43 -0.35 12.49
N ASN A 60 -0.01 -1.24 13.34
CA ASN A 60 0.71 -2.49 13.60
C ASN A 60 0.15 -3.62 12.75
N PHE A 61 0.62 -3.71 11.49
CA PHE A 61 0.25 -4.81 10.61
C PHE A 61 1.40 -5.13 9.66
N GLU A 62 1.35 -6.29 9.05
CA GLU A 62 2.45 -6.78 8.21
C GLU A 62 2.38 -6.22 6.79
N TYR A 63 3.43 -5.51 6.39
CA TYR A 63 3.60 -5.07 5.00
C TYR A 63 5.09 -5.03 4.68
N LYS A 64 5.42 -5.00 3.38
CA LYS A 64 6.81 -5.00 2.96
C LYS A 64 7.37 -3.58 2.85
N ASN A 65 6.73 -2.75 2.03
CA ASN A 65 7.16 -1.38 1.80
C ASN A 65 5.97 -0.49 1.43
N ILE A 66 6.17 0.81 1.60
CA ILE A 66 5.22 1.82 1.16
C ILE A 66 5.94 2.69 0.14
N TYR A 67 5.28 2.96 -0.99
CA TYR A 67 5.84 3.80 -2.04
C TYR A 67 4.90 4.95 -2.35
N CYS A 68 5.49 6.07 -2.79
CA CYS A 68 4.75 7.22 -3.28
C CYS A 68 4.90 7.25 -4.79
N ARG A 69 3.78 7.33 -5.52
CA ARG A 69 3.81 7.55 -6.96
C ARG A 69 3.90 9.05 -7.20
N ASP A 70 5.01 9.49 -7.79
CA ASP A 70 5.23 10.90 -8.10
C ASP A 70 5.59 10.99 -9.58
N GLY A 71 4.64 11.47 -10.39
CA GLY A 71 4.81 11.47 -11.83
C GLY A 71 4.86 10.05 -12.37
N ALA A 72 5.96 9.69 -13.03
CA ALA A 72 6.14 8.37 -13.63
C ALA A 72 6.94 7.42 -12.74
N SER A 73 7.30 7.85 -11.54
CA SER A 73 8.20 7.07 -10.68
C SER A 73 7.55 6.68 -9.36
N TYR A 74 7.99 5.55 -8.82
CA TYR A 74 7.63 5.14 -7.47
C TYR A 74 8.82 5.38 -6.56
N ILE A 75 8.61 6.14 -5.48
CA ILE A 75 9.66 6.52 -4.54
C ILE A 75 9.30 5.93 -3.18
N GLU A 76 10.26 5.28 -2.55
CA GLU A 76 10.03 4.68 -1.24
C GLU A 76 9.64 5.76 -0.23
N PHE A 77 8.57 5.51 0.51
CA PHE A 77 8.03 6.44 1.47
C PHE A 77 8.36 5.98 2.88
N ASN A 78 9.19 6.76 3.55
CA ASN A 78 9.62 6.45 4.93
C ASN A 78 9.05 7.41 5.95
#